data_743e36bbacc46ae258f4ecf536708d73
#
_entry.id   743e36bbacc46ae258f4ecf536708d73
#
_cell.length_a   1.000
_cell.length_b   1.000
_cell.length_c   1.000
_cell.angle_alpha   90.00
_cell.angle_beta   90.00
_cell.angle_gamma   90.00
#
_symmetry.space_group_name_H-M   'P 1'
#
loop_
_entity.id
_entity.type
_entity.pdbx_description
1 polymer ?
#
loop_
_entity_poly.entity_id
_entity_poly.type
_entity_poly.pdbx_seq_one_letter_code
_entity_poly.pdbx_strand_id
1 'polypeptide(L)'
;GYKSHVLVDCISGLPLYELTTQANIMDSTVAVDILAAANQILPLQGCSFLADKGYDAKSIYNTVKSVYDGEAFIPLKKRNSKSKALPAGNLICDAGLAMHKDGKTTDNNRTRQKFCCPFRQSKTGVCPCNHKNWNNGKKNRGCVKYRIVPTDYRLSIDRSCLCFKRTYALRTECERYNSRFKASGQERL
;
A
#
# COMPACT_ATOMS: atom_id res chain seq x y z
N GLY A 1 -12.70 24.74 13.11
CA GLY A 1 -11.24 24.78 13.10
C GLY A 1 -10.66 24.47 11.73
N TYR A 2 -9.38 24.67 11.59
CA TYR A 2 -8.62 24.43 10.35
C TYR A 2 -7.62 23.30 10.58
N LYS A 3 -7.16 22.70 9.49
CA LYS A 3 -6.17 21.63 9.47
C LYS A 3 -5.12 21.95 8.40
N SER A 4 -3.84 21.88 8.77
CA SER A 4 -2.73 22.00 7.83
C SER A 4 -2.34 20.61 7.30
N HIS A 5 -2.12 20.52 6.00
CA HIS A 5 -1.60 19.36 5.30
C HIS A 5 -0.25 19.75 4.69
N VAL A 6 0.80 19.10 5.11
CA VAL A 6 2.17 19.41 4.68
C VAL A 6 2.77 18.25 3.92
N LEU A 7 3.34 18.50 2.76
CA LEU A 7 4.20 17.59 2.04
C LEU A 7 5.65 17.91 2.39
N VAL A 8 6.38 16.93 2.89
CA VAL A 8 7.78 17.08 3.35
C VAL A 8 8.69 16.20 2.50
N ASP A 9 9.83 16.72 2.08
CA ASP A 9 10.90 15.91 1.53
C ASP A 9 11.57 15.11 2.65
N CYS A 10 11.50 13.79 2.56
CA CYS A 10 12.04 12.90 3.59
C CYS A 10 13.57 12.82 3.62
N ILE A 11 14.28 13.40 2.66
CA ILE A 11 15.75 13.42 2.61
C ILE A 11 16.24 14.69 3.30
N SER A 12 15.74 15.85 2.92
CA SER A 12 16.16 17.15 3.50
C SER A 12 15.39 17.52 4.77
N GLY A 13 14.20 16.92 5.00
CA GLY A 13 13.30 17.30 6.08
C GLY A 13 12.62 18.66 5.88
N LEU A 14 12.66 19.21 4.64
CA LEU A 14 12.06 20.49 4.31
C LEU A 14 10.64 20.33 3.79
N PRO A 15 9.73 21.30 4.07
CA PRO A 15 8.40 21.30 3.50
C PRO A 15 8.47 21.68 2.01
N LEU A 16 7.81 20.89 1.17
CA LEU A 16 7.68 21.15 -0.26
C LEU A 16 6.42 21.93 -0.59
N TYR A 17 5.34 21.64 0.14
CA TYR A 17 4.05 22.30 -0.06
C TYR A 17 3.20 22.19 1.19
N GLU A 18 2.42 23.23 1.46
CA GLU A 18 1.45 23.27 2.55
C GLU A 18 0.09 23.74 2.04
N LEU A 19 -0.97 23.09 2.52
CA LEU A 19 -2.35 23.46 2.24
C LEU A 19 -3.16 23.43 3.53
N THR A 20 -3.80 24.54 3.86
CA THR A 20 -4.74 24.64 4.98
C THR A 20 -6.17 24.41 4.51
N THR A 21 -6.89 23.52 5.18
CA THR A 21 -8.30 23.23 4.88
C THR A 21 -9.15 23.34 6.13
N GLN A 22 -10.48 23.29 5.97
CA GLN A 22 -11.38 23.10 7.10
C GLN A 22 -11.14 21.74 7.76
N ALA A 23 -11.26 21.65 9.08
CA ALA A 23 -10.93 20.44 9.85
C ALA A 23 -11.78 19.21 9.50
N ASN A 24 -12.96 19.39 8.92
CA ASN A 24 -13.86 18.31 8.46
C ASN A 24 -13.45 17.69 7.13
N ILE A 25 -12.53 18.30 6.38
CA ILE A 25 -12.03 17.74 5.10
C ILE A 25 -11.13 16.54 5.39
N MET A 26 -11.36 15.44 4.67
CA MET A 26 -10.57 14.23 4.82
C MET A 26 -9.20 14.37 4.14
N ASP A 27 -8.14 13.98 4.83
CA ASP A 27 -6.74 14.09 4.35
C ASP A 27 -6.53 13.43 2.98
N SER A 28 -7.18 12.28 2.76
CA SER A 28 -7.06 11.55 1.50
C SER A 28 -7.71 12.24 0.29
N THR A 29 -8.60 13.20 0.49
CA THR A 29 -9.22 13.95 -0.61
C THR A 29 -8.31 15.06 -1.13
N VAL A 30 -7.55 15.69 -0.26
CA VAL A 30 -6.64 16.79 -0.62
C VAL A 30 -5.26 16.32 -1.08
N ALA A 31 -4.92 15.06 -0.85
CA ALA A 31 -3.58 14.54 -1.17
C ALA A 31 -3.23 14.64 -2.65
N VAL A 32 -4.20 14.43 -3.55
CA VAL A 32 -3.98 14.52 -5.00
C VAL A 32 -3.71 15.96 -5.42
N ASP A 33 -4.44 16.92 -4.84
CA ASP A 33 -4.29 18.36 -5.14
C ASP A 33 -2.94 18.87 -4.61
N ILE A 34 -2.53 18.43 -3.42
CA ILE A 34 -1.21 18.74 -2.84
C ILE A 34 -0.09 18.23 -3.74
N LEU A 35 -0.19 16.99 -4.23
CA LEU A 35 0.80 16.44 -5.15
C LEU A 35 0.85 17.22 -6.47
N ALA A 36 -0.30 17.60 -7.01
CA ALA A 36 -0.37 18.38 -8.23
C ALA A 36 0.27 19.76 -8.07
N ALA A 37 0.00 20.46 -6.96
CA ALA A 37 0.58 21.75 -6.66
C ALA A 37 2.09 21.67 -6.40
N ALA A 38 2.53 20.69 -5.62
CA ALA A 38 3.96 20.47 -5.35
C ALA A 38 4.75 20.14 -6.62
N ASN A 39 4.15 19.37 -7.56
CA ASN A 39 4.79 19.04 -8.83
C ASN A 39 5.05 20.24 -9.75
N GLN A 40 4.34 21.36 -9.54
CA GLN A 40 4.62 22.62 -10.25
C GLN A 40 5.88 23.31 -9.74
N ILE A 41 6.25 23.05 -8.48
CA ILE A 41 7.43 23.63 -7.82
C ILE A 41 8.64 22.72 -8.00
N LEU A 42 8.45 21.42 -7.78
CA LEU A 42 9.50 20.41 -7.86
C LEU A 42 8.96 19.18 -8.57
N PRO A 43 9.59 18.69 -9.66
CA PRO A 43 9.14 17.48 -10.35
C PRO A 43 9.09 16.27 -9.43
N LEU A 44 7.92 15.63 -9.33
CA LEU A 44 7.70 14.45 -8.50
C LEU A 44 7.85 13.12 -9.26
N GLN A 45 8.40 13.16 -10.47
CA GLN A 45 8.55 11.97 -11.32
C GLN A 45 9.46 10.92 -10.65
N GLY A 46 8.99 9.68 -10.57
CA GLY A 46 9.72 8.55 -9.97
C GLY A 46 9.79 8.57 -8.43
N CYS A 47 9.16 9.55 -7.77
CA CYS A 47 9.24 9.69 -6.31
C CYS A 47 8.47 8.61 -5.56
N SER A 48 8.97 8.28 -4.37
CA SER A 48 8.25 7.48 -3.38
C SER A 48 7.36 8.37 -2.52
N PHE A 49 6.04 8.15 -2.55
CA PHE A 49 5.08 8.85 -1.73
C PHE A 49 4.78 8.07 -0.45
N LEU A 50 5.09 8.66 0.70
CA LEU A 50 4.89 8.07 2.00
C LEU A 50 3.77 8.79 2.75
N ALA A 51 2.80 8.04 3.24
CA ALA A 51 1.72 8.62 4.03
C ALA A 51 1.20 7.62 5.06
N ASP A 52 0.46 8.12 6.04
CA ASP A 52 -0.14 7.28 7.03
C ASP A 52 -1.32 6.46 6.45
N LYS A 53 -1.86 5.59 7.26
CA LYS A 53 -2.99 4.74 6.91
C LYS A 53 -4.26 5.54 6.55
N GLY A 54 -4.38 6.80 6.96
CA GLY A 54 -5.46 7.70 6.60
C GLY A 54 -5.58 7.89 5.09
N TYR A 55 -4.44 7.90 4.41
CA TYR A 55 -4.29 8.10 2.96
C TYR A 55 -4.47 6.82 2.12
N ASP A 56 -4.89 5.69 2.68
CA ASP A 56 -5.12 4.45 1.92
C ASP A 56 -6.36 4.56 1.01
N ALA A 57 -6.26 5.34 -0.05
CA ALA A 57 -7.29 5.59 -1.05
C ALA A 57 -6.81 5.24 -2.47
N LYS A 58 -7.70 4.64 -3.26
CA LYS A 58 -7.40 4.19 -4.63
C LYS A 58 -6.89 5.33 -5.52
N SER A 59 -7.46 6.53 -5.41
CA SER A 59 -7.07 7.71 -6.17
C SER A 59 -5.59 8.04 -5.99
N ILE A 60 -5.11 8.02 -4.75
CA ILE A 60 -3.71 8.34 -4.43
C ILE A 60 -2.75 7.37 -5.12
N TYR A 61 -2.97 6.05 -4.98
CA TYR A 61 -2.09 5.06 -5.63
C TYR A 61 -2.10 5.18 -7.14
N ASN A 62 -3.28 5.43 -7.72
CA ASN A 62 -3.40 5.58 -9.17
C ASN A 62 -2.71 6.86 -9.64
N THR A 63 -2.89 7.98 -8.95
CA THR A 63 -2.22 9.24 -9.29
C THR A 63 -0.70 9.10 -9.18
N VAL A 64 -0.20 8.59 -8.05
CA VAL A 64 1.24 8.42 -7.84
C VAL A 64 1.84 7.54 -8.93
N LYS A 65 1.17 6.45 -9.32
CA LYS A 65 1.70 5.56 -10.36
C LYS A 65 1.48 6.07 -11.78
N SER A 66 0.28 6.56 -12.12
CA SER A 66 -0.06 6.88 -13.51
C SER A 66 0.39 8.26 -13.95
N VAL A 67 0.49 9.22 -13.01
CA VAL A 67 0.89 10.60 -13.31
C VAL A 67 2.38 10.82 -13.06
N TYR A 68 2.89 10.30 -11.94
CA TYR A 68 4.27 10.55 -11.51
C TYR A 68 5.22 9.35 -11.69
N ASP A 69 4.74 8.23 -12.24
CA ASP A 69 5.47 6.95 -12.31
C ASP A 69 6.17 6.56 -11.00
N GLY A 70 5.64 7.06 -9.90
CA GLY A 70 6.15 6.84 -8.56
C GLY A 70 5.57 5.59 -7.89
N GLU A 71 5.88 5.43 -6.61
CA GLU A 71 5.36 4.35 -5.77
C GLU A 71 4.80 4.89 -4.45
N ALA A 72 3.63 4.39 -4.03
CA ALA A 72 2.98 4.83 -2.79
C ALA A 72 3.17 3.81 -1.66
N PHE A 73 3.89 4.23 -0.62
CA PHE A 73 4.19 3.46 0.59
C PHE A 73 3.22 3.85 1.71
N ILE A 74 2.03 3.27 1.70
CA ILE A 74 0.94 3.56 2.64
C ILE A 74 0.48 2.24 3.29
N PRO A 75 0.38 2.17 4.64
CA PRO A 75 -0.19 1.02 5.32
C PRO A 75 -1.66 0.80 4.93
N LEU A 76 -2.07 -0.46 4.78
CA LEU A 76 -3.44 -0.77 4.36
C LEU A 76 -4.44 -0.57 5.51
N LYS A 77 -5.57 0.09 5.22
CA LYS A 77 -6.74 0.10 6.10
C LYS A 77 -7.36 -1.31 6.16
N LYS A 78 -7.79 -1.73 7.35
CA LYS A 78 -8.68 -2.89 7.47
C LYS A 78 -9.99 -2.53 6.78
N ARG A 79 -10.35 -3.27 5.75
CA ARG A 79 -11.65 -3.15 5.08
C ARG A 79 -12.47 -4.38 5.40
N ASN A 80 -13.77 -4.22 5.59
CA ASN A 80 -14.69 -5.35 5.71
C ASN A 80 -14.76 -6.08 4.37
N SER A 81 -13.85 -7.02 4.17
CA SER A 81 -13.75 -7.85 2.97
C SER A 81 -14.11 -9.28 3.33
N LYS A 82 -14.92 -9.93 2.51
CA LYS A 82 -15.25 -11.35 2.65
C LYS A 82 -14.00 -12.26 2.51
N SER A 83 -12.95 -11.79 1.87
CA SER A 83 -11.68 -12.52 1.75
C SER A 83 -10.75 -12.19 2.90
N LYS A 84 -10.39 -13.21 3.69
CA LYS A 84 -9.34 -13.07 4.70
C LYS A 84 -8.01 -12.78 4.01
N ALA A 85 -7.39 -11.68 4.40
CA ALA A 85 -6.06 -11.30 3.95
C ALA A 85 -5.23 -10.83 5.14
N LEU A 86 -3.94 -11.05 5.09
CA LEU A 86 -3.01 -10.52 6.07
C LEU A 86 -2.92 -8.99 5.94
N PRO A 87 -2.44 -8.28 6.99
CA PRO A 87 -2.17 -6.85 6.92
C PRO A 87 -1.25 -6.45 5.75
N ALA A 88 -0.39 -7.39 5.31
CA ALA A 88 0.46 -7.25 4.13
C ALA A 88 -0.27 -7.34 2.78
N GLY A 89 -1.58 -7.60 2.78
CA GLY A 89 -2.38 -7.75 1.56
C GLY A 89 -2.33 -9.15 0.92
N ASN A 90 -1.51 -10.07 1.43
CA ASN A 90 -1.46 -11.44 0.93
C ASN A 90 -2.73 -12.21 1.31
N LEU A 91 -3.21 -13.06 0.40
CA LEU A 91 -4.33 -13.97 0.71
C LEU A 91 -3.89 -15.03 1.71
N ILE A 92 -4.86 -15.50 2.50
CA ILE A 92 -4.68 -16.56 3.48
C ILE A 92 -5.33 -17.82 2.93
N CYS A 93 -4.65 -18.97 3.05
CA CYS A 93 -5.21 -20.28 2.73
C CYS A 93 -6.21 -20.73 3.81
N ASP A 94 -6.85 -21.87 3.60
CA ASP A 94 -7.87 -22.39 4.53
C ASP A 94 -7.29 -22.81 5.90
N ALA A 95 -5.97 -23.08 5.95
CA ALA A 95 -5.22 -23.32 7.19
C ALA A 95 -4.68 -22.03 7.85
N GLY A 96 -5.05 -20.85 7.38
CA GLY A 96 -4.61 -19.58 7.97
C GLY A 96 -3.21 -19.10 7.56
N LEU A 97 -2.54 -19.79 6.62
CA LEU A 97 -1.18 -19.48 6.21
C LEU A 97 -1.16 -18.50 5.04
N ALA A 98 -0.14 -17.62 5.01
CA ALA A 98 0.05 -16.69 3.89
C ALA A 98 0.33 -17.44 2.59
N MET A 99 -0.40 -17.10 1.53
CA MET A 99 -0.24 -17.70 0.21
C MET A 99 0.81 -16.93 -0.61
N HIS A 100 1.56 -17.64 -1.46
CA HIS A 100 2.53 -17.03 -2.37
C HIS A 100 1.87 -16.56 -3.66
N LYS A 101 2.36 -15.45 -4.20
CA LYS A 101 2.02 -15.01 -5.56
C LYS A 101 2.63 -16.00 -6.58
N ASP A 102 1.82 -16.47 -7.52
CA ASP A 102 2.22 -17.44 -8.55
C ASP A 102 1.72 -17.01 -9.93
N GLY A 103 2.31 -15.96 -10.45
CA GLY A 103 2.00 -15.42 -11.77
C GLY A 103 0.69 -14.65 -11.86
N LYS A 104 0.49 -14.02 -13.01
CA LYS A 104 -0.73 -13.31 -13.39
C LYS A 104 -1.32 -13.96 -14.64
N THR A 105 -2.64 -13.98 -14.73
CA THR A 105 -3.38 -14.39 -15.91
C THR A 105 -4.33 -13.28 -16.30
N THR A 106 -4.38 -12.95 -17.59
CA THR A 106 -5.35 -11.99 -18.11
C THR A 106 -6.38 -12.76 -18.92
N ASP A 107 -7.64 -12.57 -18.60
CA ASP A 107 -8.79 -13.19 -19.23
C ASP A 107 -9.91 -12.17 -19.32
N ASN A 108 -10.54 -12.01 -20.50
CA ASN A 108 -11.63 -11.06 -20.76
C ASN A 108 -11.39 -9.66 -20.16
N ASN A 109 -10.27 -9.03 -20.45
CA ASN A 109 -9.83 -7.72 -19.92
C ASN A 109 -9.71 -7.65 -18.39
N ARG A 110 -9.64 -8.80 -17.69
CA ARG A 110 -9.44 -8.86 -16.25
C ARG A 110 -8.13 -9.55 -15.93
N THR A 111 -7.22 -8.82 -15.33
CA THR A 111 -5.98 -9.41 -14.81
C THR A 111 -6.25 -10.03 -13.45
N ARG A 112 -5.90 -11.30 -13.30
CA ARG A 112 -6.01 -12.04 -12.04
C ARG A 112 -4.63 -12.39 -11.54
N GLN A 113 -4.31 -12.02 -10.30
CA GLN A 113 -3.14 -12.54 -9.60
C GLN A 113 -3.50 -13.90 -8.99
N LYS A 114 -2.73 -14.91 -9.35
CA LYS A 114 -2.81 -16.23 -8.77
C LYS A 114 -2.01 -16.29 -7.47
N PHE A 115 -2.57 -16.93 -6.47
CA PHE A 115 -1.94 -17.23 -5.19
C PHE A 115 -1.97 -18.75 -4.96
N CYS A 116 -0.84 -19.29 -4.54
CA CYS A 116 -0.67 -20.72 -4.31
C CYS A 116 -0.39 -21.02 -2.85
N CYS A 117 -0.71 -22.27 -2.47
CA CYS A 117 -0.39 -22.83 -1.17
C CYS A 117 1.11 -22.68 -0.87
N PRO A 118 1.51 -22.25 0.35
CA PRO A 118 2.91 -22.17 0.75
C PRO A 118 3.67 -23.49 0.66
N PHE A 119 2.96 -24.61 0.84
CA PHE A 119 3.56 -25.95 0.74
C PHE A 119 3.68 -26.51 -0.68
N ARG A 120 3.18 -25.80 -1.70
CA ARG A 120 3.29 -26.25 -3.08
C ARG A 120 4.74 -26.34 -3.58
N GLN A 121 5.61 -25.49 -3.08
CA GLN A 121 7.03 -25.46 -3.45
C GLN A 121 7.88 -26.37 -2.54
N SER A 122 7.37 -26.74 -1.39
CA SER A 122 8.03 -27.65 -0.46
C SER A 122 7.74 -29.09 -0.85
N LYS A 123 8.75 -29.83 -1.27
CA LYS A 123 8.62 -31.27 -1.57
C LYS A 123 8.41 -32.12 -0.31
N THR A 124 8.65 -31.57 0.86
CA THR A 124 8.72 -32.28 2.15
C THR A 124 7.67 -31.83 3.16
N GLY A 125 6.93 -30.76 2.89
CA GLY A 125 5.95 -30.22 3.82
C GLY A 125 4.59 -30.88 3.70
N VAL A 126 4.05 -31.35 4.81
CA VAL A 126 2.66 -31.77 4.92
C VAL A 126 1.79 -30.56 5.21
N CYS A 127 0.86 -30.22 4.31
CA CYS A 127 -0.09 -29.14 4.56
C CYS A 127 -1.06 -29.54 5.67
N PRO A 128 -1.27 -28.71 6.70
CA PRO A 128 -2.20 -28.99 7.79
C PRO A 128 -3.68 -28.96 7.35
N CYS A 129 -3.99 -28.50 6.14
CA CYS A 129 -5.35 -28.51 5.62
C CYS A 129 -5.62 -29.73 4.75
N ASN A 130 -6.78 -30.37 4.98
CA ASN A 130 -7.29 -31.48 4.16
C ASN A 130 -7.90 -30.97 2.84
N HIS A 131 -7.13 -30.20 2.07
CA HIS A 131 -7.66 -29.66 0.82
C HIS A 131 -7.76 -30.76 -0.25
N LYS A 132 -8.90 -30.82 -0.95
CA LYS A 132 -9.21 -31.81 -1.98
C LYS A 132 -8.18 -31.95 -3.13
N ASN A 133 -7.32 -30.96 -3.30
CA ASN A 133 -6.26 -30.97 -4.32
C ASN A 133 -4.95 -31.61 -3.81
N TRP A 134 -4.92 -32.11 -2.58
CA TRP A 134 -3.85 -32.93 -2.04
C TRP A 134 -4.18 -34.41 -2.21
N ASN A 135 -3.17 -35.22 -2.51
CA ASN A 135 -3.27 -36.67 -2.60
C ASN A 135 -4.34 -37.23 -3.57
N ASN A 136 -4.69 -36.49 -4.61
CA ASN A 136 -5.68 -36.93 -5.60
C ASN A 136 -5.08 -37.67 -6.83
N GLY A 137 -3.88 -38.21 -6.71
CA GLY A 137 -3.18 -38.92 -7.80
C GLY A 137 -2.65 -38.05 -8.94
N LYS A 138 -3.00 -36.76 -8.94
CA LYS A 138 -2.47 -35.75 -9.85
C LYS A 138 -1.49 -34.86 -9.07
N LYS A 139 -0.69 -34.06 -9.77
CA LYS A 139 0.28 -33.15 -9.13
C LYS A 139 -0.33 -32.44 -7.94
N ASN A 140 0.24 -32.64 -6.75
CA ASN A 140 -0.17 -31.97 -5.52
C ASN A 140 -0.10 -30.44 -5.70
N ARG A 141 -1.23 -29.81 -5.92
CA ARG A 141 -1.30 -28.38 -6.22
C ARG A 141 -1.73 -27.53 -5.02
N GLY A 142 -2.32 -28.18 -4.00
CA GLY A 142 -2.84 -27.50 -2.83
C GLY A 142 -3.90 -26.45 -3.16
N CYS A 143 -4.10 -25.53 -2.25
CA CYS A 143 -5.02 -24.40 -2.43
C CYS A 143 -4.51 -23.43 -3.50
N VAL A 144 -5.42 -23.01 -4.38
CA VAL A 144 -5.18 -21.94 -5.33
C VAL A 144 -6.30 -20.92 -5.17
N LYS A 145 -5.94 -19.67 -4.99
CA LYS A 145 -6.89 -18.54 -4.93
C LYS A 145 -6.51 -17.49 -5.96
N TYR A 146 -7.50 -16.83 -6.50
CA TYR A 146 -7.29 -15.75 -7.45
C TYR A 146 -7.84 -14.45 -6.87
N ARG A 147 -7.15 -13.36 -7.14
CA ARG A 147 -7.62 -12.01 -6.88
C ARG A 147 -7.56 -11.23 -8.17
N ILE A 148 -8.64 -10.56 -8.54
CA ILE A 148 -8.60 -9.59 -9.63
C ILE A 148 -7.61 -8.51 -9.20
N VAL A 149 -6.64 -8.25 -10.06
CA VAL A 149 -5.71 -7.15 -9.84
C VAL A 149 -6.47 -5.87 -10.19
N PRO A 150 -6.80 -5.05 -9.21
CA PRO A 150 -7.45 -3.78 -9.49
C PRO A 150 -6.45 -2.89 -10.25
N THR A 151 -6.99 -1.98 -11.04
CA THR A 151 -6.19 -0.95 -11.73
C THR A 151 -5.61 0.11 -10.78
N ASP A 152 -5.82 -0.03 -9.49
CA ASP A 152 -5.50 0.99 -8.48
C ASP A 152 -4.14 0.81 -7.81
N TYR A 153 -3.23 0.07 -8.26
CA TYR A 153 -1.87 -0.13 -7.71
C TYR A 153 -1.75 -0.28 -6.17
N ARG A 154 -2.87 -0.28 -5.44
CA ARG A 154 -2.91 -0.32 -3.97
C ARG A 154 -2.20 -1.55 -3.38
N LEU A 155 -2.18 -2.65 -4.11
CA LEU A 155 -1.59 -3.91 -3.67
C LEU A 155 -0.31 -4.26 -4.44
N SER A 156 0.29 -3.30 -5.15
CA SER A 156 1.53 -3.52 -5.92
C SER A 156 2.71 -3.83 -5.03
N ILE A 157 2.81 -3.18 -3.87
CA ILE A 157 3.92 -3.36 -2.93
C ILE A 157 3.45 -4.25 -1.77
N ASP A 158 4.24 -5.26 -1.43
CA ASP A 158 4.00 -6.10 -0.25
C ASP A 158 4.46 -5.35 1.03
N ARG A 159 3.50 -5.09 1.94
CA ARG A 159 3.77 -4.37 3.19
C ARG A 159 4.60 -5.16 4.21
N SER A 160 4.77 -6.46 4.00
CA SER A 160 5.64 -7.29 4.84
C SER A 160 7.10 -7.26 4.40
N CYS A 161 7.39 -6.84 3.17
CA CYS A 161 8.75 -6.83 2.63
C CYS A 161 9.64 -5.80 3.33
N LEU A 162 10.95 -6.07 3.34
CA LEU A 162 11.94 -5.16 3.92
C LEU A 162 12.00 -3.82 3.16
N CYS A 163 11.77 -3.83 1.86
CA CYS A 163 11.69 -2.62 1.06
C CYS A 163 10.62 -1.67 1.61
N PHE A 164 9.38 -2.16 1.80
CA PHE A 164 8.32 -1.35 2.39
C PHE A 164 8.72 -0.79 3.75
N LYS A 165 9.24 -1.64 4.64
CA LYS A 165 9.59 -1.23 6.01
C LYS A 165 10.66 -0.14 6.04
N ARG A 166 11.73 -0.30 5.25
CA ARG A 166 12.84 0.67 5.17
C ARG A 166 12.37 2.00 4.58
N THR A 167 11.67 1.97 3.45
CA THR A 167 11.19 3.20 2.81
C THR A 167 10.15 3.89 3.69
N TYR A 168 9.20 3.15 4.25
CA TYR A 168 8.17 3.73 5.11
C TYR A 168 8.73 4.35 6.40
N ALA A 169 9.87 3.86 6.91
CA ALA A 169 10.52 4.43 8.09
C ALA A 169 10.96 5.89 7.87
N LEU A 170 11.23 6.32 6.63
CA LEU A 170 11.57 7.71 6.30
C LEU A 170 10.42 8.68 6.59
N ARG A 171 9.19 8.21 6.77
CA ARG A 171 8.04 9.03 7.15
C ARG A 171 8.24 9.76 8.49
N THR A 172 9.14 9.28 9.34
CA THR A 172 9.49 9.96 10.60
C THR A 172 9.97 11.39 10.41
N GLU A 173 10.50 11.74 9.22
CA GLU A 173 10.90 13.13 8.93
C GLU A 173 9.70 14.09 8.91
N CYS A 174 8.54 13.63 8.43
CA CYS A 174 7.30 14.41 8.51
C CYS A 174 6.87 14.65 9.97
N GLU A 175 7.03 13.64 10.85
CA GLU A 175 6.75 13.78 12.28
C GLU A 175 7.74 14.73 12.96
N ARG A 176 9.03 14.68 12.59
CA ARG A 176 10.06 15.61 13.08
C ARG A 176 9.77 17.04 12.61
N TYR A 177 9.36 17.23 11.36
CA TYR A 177 8.93 18.54 10.86
C TYR A 177 7.77 19.08 11.69
N ASN A 178 6.69 18.31 11.86
CA ASN A 178 5.54 18.72 12.66
C ASN A 178 5.91 19.06 14.11
N SER A 179 6.81 18.30 14.73
CA SER A 179 7.29 18.58 16.09
C SER A 179 8.07 19.88 16.17
N ARG A 180 8.93 20.17 15.19
CA ARG A 180 9.67 21.46 15.12
C ARG A 180 8.72 22.64 14.88
N PHE A 181 7.75 22.46 13.99
CA PHE A 181 6.75 23.49 13.69
C PHE A 181 5.93 23.85 14.95
N LYS A 182 5.46 22.86 15.69
CA LYS A 182 4.75 23.06 16.98
C LYS A 182 5.62 23.74 18.02
N ALA A 183 6.88 23.32 18.15
CA ALA A 183 7.82 23.89 19.10
C ALA A 183 8.14 25.38 18.80
N SER A 184 8.11 25.78 17.53
CA SER A 184 8.31 27.18 17.12
C SER A 184 7.12 28.11 17.45
N GLY A 185 6.01 27.58 17.99
CA GLY A 185 4.83 28.35 18.37
C GLY A 185 3.96 28.84 17.22
N GLN A 186 4.26 28.45 15.99
CA GLN A 186 3.50 28.86 14.79
C GLN A 186 2.11 28.21 14.68
N GLU A 187 1.79 27.26 15.54
CA GLU A 187 0.45 26.62 15.60
C GLU A 187 -0.60 27.47 16.33
N ARG A 188 -0.24 28.66 16.83
CA ARG A 188 -1.11 29.53 17.67
C ARG A 188 -1.78 30.67 16.89
N LEU A 189 -1.94 30.54 15.58
CA LEU A 189 -2.71 31.48 14.77
C LEU A 189 -4.13 30.98 14.48
#